data_6edb48bf4b9dde02211eac4be24ac9ab
#
_entry.id   6edb48bf4b9dde02211eac4be24ac9ab
#
_cell.length_a   1.000
_cell.length_b   1.000
_cell.length_c   1.000
_cell.angle_alpha   90.00
_cell.angle_beta   90.00
_cell.angle_gamma   90.00
#
_symmetry.space_group_name_H-M   'P 1'
#
loop_
_entity.id
_entity.type
_entity.pdbx_description
1 polymer ?
#
loop_
_entity_poly.entity_id
_entity_poly.type
_entity_poly.pdbx_seq_one_letter_code
_entity_poly.pdbx_strand_id
1 'polypeptide(L)'
;MYFIPKFPLPFLFPSFLEIQFSNLPAILGGFILGPFAGGLIVAIRTLIKLPFSSTACVGELADFLIGIATVLTSSIIYKKIKTKKGGAIALIFGSIAWVLMAIITNYAFLIDFYAKFYADAGGMAMIIEVCKKVLPSINENNFMRLYLFGAVLPFNLLLSILVSIVTFMVYKRISDLFKKELFKTRKEDNVENSSNM
;
A
#
# COMPACT_ATOMS: atom_id res chain seq x y z
N MET A 1 1.87 -10.70 9.97
CA MET A 1 2.17 -9.48 9.18
C MET A 1 3.47 -8.82 9.58
N TYR A 2 3.94 -9.01 10.79
CA TYR A 2 5.32 -8.75 11.20
C TYR A 2 6.35 -9.61 10.44
N PHE A 3 5.90 -10.69 9.81
CA PHE A 3 6.72 -11.61 9.02
C PHE A 3 6.91 -11.20 7.54
N ILE A 4 6.31 -10.10 7.08
CA ILE A 4 6.60 -9.59 5.73
C ILE A 4 7.91 -8.82 5.83
N PRO A 5 8.97 -9.29 5.18
CA PRO A 5 10.27 -8.66 5.26
C PRO A 5 10.19 -7.21 4.75
N LYS A 6 10.79 -6.30 5.52
CA LYS A 6 11.01 -4.92 5.15
C LYS A 6 12.39 -4.81 4.53
N PHE A 7 12.45 -4.24 3.34
CA PHE A 7 13.72 -4.07 2.62
C PHE A 7 14.05 -2.59 2.51
N PRO A 8 15.01 -2.08 3.28
CA PRO A 8 15.53 -0.74 3.06
C PRO A 8 16.34 -0.71 1.75
N LEU A 9 16.22 0.36 0.99
CA LEU A 9 17.05 0.62 -0.20
C LEU A 9 17.93 1.85 0.05
N PRO A 10 18.96 1.76 0.90
CA PRO A 10 19.72 2.91 1.39
C PRO A 10 20.52 3.64 0.31
N PHE A 11 20.71 3.02 -0.87
CA PHE A 11 21.42 3.63 -2.00
C PHE A 11 20.51 4.49 -2.90
N LEU A 12 19.19 4.26 -2.86
CA LEU A 12 18.20 4.94 -3.74
C LEU A 12 17.29 5.87 -2.96
N PHE A 13 17.01 5.55 -1.69
CA PHE A 13 16.06 6.27 -0.86
C PHE A 13 16.57 6.40 0.58
N PRO A 14 16.16 7.46 1.32
CA PRO A 14 16.47 7.59 2.74
C PRO A 14 16.12 6.30 3.50
N SER A 15 16.96 5.91 4.45
CA SER A 15 16.92 4.61 5.13
C SER A 15 15.63 4.34 5.93
N PHE A 16 14.84 5.36 6.21
CA PHE A 16 13.53 5.22 6.87
C PHE A 16 12.38 4.91 5.90
N LEU A 17 12.63 4.92 4.57
CA LEU A 17 11.68 4.48 3.56
C LEU A 17 11.93 2.98 3.26
N GLU A 18 11.06 2.12 3.75
CA GLU A 18 11.19 0.66 3.64
C GLU A 18 10.15 0.08 2.68
N ILE A 19 10.57 -0.82 1.80
CA ILE A 19 9.65 -1.58 0.95
C ILE A 19 8.85 -2.54 1.82
N GLN A 20 7.53 -2.49 1.72
CA GLN A 20 6.62 -3.40 2.42
C GLN A 20 5.41 -3.76 1.56
N PHE A 21 5.04 -5.04 1.60
CA PHE A 21 3.88 -5.56 0.85
C PHE A 21 2.60 -5.64 1.70
N SER A 22 2.54 -4.89 2.78
CA SER A 22 1.45 -4.96 3.76
C SER A 22 0.06 -4.55 3.20
N ASN A 23 0.02 -3.77 2.11
CA ASN A 23 -1.22 -3.40 1.42
C ASN A 23 -1.76 -4.50 0.48
N LEU A 24 -0.92 -5.46 0.06
CA LEU A 24 -1.31 -6.50 -0.88
C LEU A 24 -2.51 -7.32 -0.41
N PRO A 25 -2.53 -7.92 0.80
CA PRO A 25 -3.69 -8.69 1.26
C PRO A 25 -4.94 -7.83 1.45
N ALA A 26 -4.79 -6.54 1.76
CA ALA A 26 -5.93 -5.64 1.90
C ALA A 26 -6.57 -5.29 0.54
N ILE A 27 -5.78 -5.07 -0.51
CA ILE A 27 -6.28 -4.84 -1.86
C ILE A 27 -6.96 -6.11 -2.39
N LEU A 28 -6.36 -7.30 -2.19
CA LEU A 28 -6.97 -8.57 -2.57
C LEU A 28 -8.28 -8.82 -1.84
N GLY A 29 -8.31 -8.58 -0.52
CA GLY A 29 -9.53 -8.67 0.28
C GLY A 29 -10.62 -7.71 -0.22
N GLY A 30 -10.22 -6.48 -0.60
CA GLY A 30 -11.12 -5.50 -1.20
C GLY A 30 -11.69 -5.93 -2.56
N PHE A 31 -10.91 -6.64 -3.37
CA PHE A 31 -11.37 -7.16 -4.67
C PHE A 31 -12.32 -8.35 -4.50
N ILE A 32 -12.04 -9.24 -3.55
CA ILE A 32 -12.80 -10.48 -3.36
C ILE A 32 -14.06 -10.23 -2.53
N LEU A 33 -13.92 -9.55 -1.40
CA LEU A 33 -14.97 -9.36 -0.38
C LEU A 33 -15.63 -7.98 -0.44
N GLY A 34 -15.06 -7.06 -1.23
CA GLY A 34 -15.57 -5.71 -1.41
C GLY A 34 -14.86 -4.64 -0.58
N PRO A 35 -15.16 -3.34 -0.86
CA PRO A 35 -14.42 -2.20 -0.30
C PRO A 35 -14.44 -2.14 1.23
N PHE A 36 -15.56 -2.46 1.86
CA PHE A 36 -15.70 -2.45 3.32
C PHE A 36 -14.76 -3.47 3.99
N ALA A 37 -14.74 -4.70 3.47
CA ALA A 37 -13.86 -5.75 3.99
C ALA A 37 -12.37 -5.40 3.78
N GLY A 38 -12.03 -4.84 2.62
CA GLY A 38 -10.68 -4.34 2.37
C GLY A 38 -10.26 -3.24 3.34
N GLY A 39 -11.14 -2.27 3.61
CA GLY A 39 -10.91 -1.23 4.62
C GLY A 39 -10.76 -1.79 6.03
N LEU A 40 -11.57 -2.78 6.39
CA LEU A 40 -11.47 -3.45 7.68
C LEU A 40 -10.13 -4.20 7.85
N ILE A 41 -9.64 -4.84 6.79
CA ILE A 41 -8.31 -5.48 6.79
C ILE A 41 -7.21 -4.45 7.05
N VAL A 42 -7.28 -3.25 6.43
CA VAL A 42 -6.33 -2.16 6.71
C VAL A 42 -6.41 -1.72 8.17
N ALA A 43 -7.61 -1.53 8.72
CA ALA A 43 -7.81 -1.12 10.10
C ALA A 43 -7.24 -2.15 11.09
N ILE A 44 -7.60 -3.42 10.95
CA ILE A 44 -7.11 -4.52 11.81
C ILE A 44 -5.58 -4.62 11.72
N ARG A 45 -5.01 -4.55 10.51
CA ARG A 45 -3.57 -4.57 10.29
C ARG A 45 -2.88 -3.44 11.04
N THR A 46 -3.43 -2.23 10.98
CA THR A 46 -2.87 -1.07 11.66
C THR A 46 -2.94 -1.23 13.17
N LEU A 47 -4.10 -1.66 13.71
CA LEU A 47 -4.26 -1.91 15.14
C LEU A 47 -3.25 -2.94 15.68
N ILE A 48 -2.99 -4.01 14.92
CA ILE A 48 -1.98 -5.01 15.28
C ILE A 48 -0.56 -4.42 15.30
N LYS A 49 -0.28 -3.42 14.46
CA LYS A 49 1.03 -2.75 14.42
C LYS A 49 1.25 -1.75 15.56
N LEU A 50 0.20 -1.13 16.09
CA LEU A 50 0.31 -0.05 17.09
C LEU A 50 1.19 -0.41 18.32
N PRO A 51 1.04 -1.60 18.95
CA PRO A 51 1.86 -1.96 20.12
C PRO A 51 3.36 -2.09 19.83
N PHE A 52 3.73 -2.20 18.55
CA PHE A 52 5.11 -2.39 18.09
C PHE A 52 5.64 -1.17 17.34
N SER A 53 4.99 -0.03 17.50
CA SER A 53 5.39 1.20 16.84
C SER A 53 6.70 1.73 17.40
N SER A 54 7.64 2.03 16.52
CA SER A 54 8.87 2.77 16.84
C SER A 54 8.78 4.26 16.55
N THR A 55 7.61 4.73 16.07
CA THR A 55 7.36 6.08 15.57
C THR A 55 6.23 6.78 16.33
N ALA A 56 6.03 6.41 17.60
CA ALA A 56 4.92 6.91 18.45
C ALA A 56 3.55 6.87 17.72
N CYS A 57 3.29 5.81 16.95
CA CYS A 57 2.07 5.55 16.20
C CYS A 57 1.81 6.46 14.98
N VAL A 58 2.64 7.48 14.73
CA VAL A 58 2.39 8.45 13.64
C VAL A 58 2.73 7.86 12.28
N GLY A 59 3.77 7.03 12.19
CA GLY A 59 4.07 6.27 10.98
C GLY A 59 2.97 5.27 10.62
N GLU A 60 2.39 4.60 11.62
CA GLU A 60 1.25 3.69 11.46
C GLU A 60 -0.03 4.42 11.04
N LEU A 61 -0.24 5.64 11.53
CA LEU A 61 -1.35 6.50 11.08
C LEU A 61 -1.20 6.88 9.61
N ALA A 62 0.00 7.26 9.18
CA ALA A 62 0.27 7.54 7.77
C ALA A 62 0.04 6.28 6.90
N ASP A 63 0.56 5.11 7.31
CA ASP A 63 0.34 3.83 6.62
C ASP A 63 -1.15 3.44 6.56
N PHE A 64 -1.91 3.75 7.61
CA PHE A 64 -3.37 3.57 7.63
C PHE A 64 -4.06 4.44 6.59
N LEU A 65 -3.78 5.75 6.56
CA LEU A 65 -4.40 6.68 5.62
C LEU A 65 -4.07 6.33 4.17
N ILE A 66 -2.81 6.01 3.89
CA ILE A 66 -2.37 5.55 2.56
C ILE A 66 -3.08 4.24 2.19
N GLY A 67 -3.13 3.28 3.12
CA GLY A 67 -3.78 1.99 2.91
C GLY A 67 -5.27 2.12 2.62
N ILE A 68 -6.00 2.91 3.42
CA ILE A 68 -7.45 3.16 3.23
C ILE A 68 -7.70 3.84 1.88
N ALA A 69 -6.96 4.90 1.54
CA ALA A 69 -7.12 5.59 0.26
C ALA A 69 -6.89 4.64 -0.93
N THR A 70 -5.84 3.84 -0.88
CA THR A 70 -5.51 2.87 -1.92
C THR A 70 -6.57 1.78 -2.06
N VAL A 71 -6.93 1.15 -0.95
CA VAL A 71 -7.82 -0.02 -0.94
C VAL A 71 -9.25 0.37 -1.30
N LEU A 72 -9.77 1.47 -0.75
CA LEU A 72 -11.11 1.92 -1.09
C LEU A 72 -11.20 2.34 -2.56
N THR A 73 -10.25 3.15 -3.06
CA THR A 73 -10.24 3.58 -4.46
C THR A 73 -10.19 2.38 -5.40
N SER A 74 -9.24 1.47 -5.21
CA SER A 74 -9.09 0.30 -6.08
C SER A 74 -10.29 -0.63 -5.99
N SER A 75 -10.81 -0.90 -4.80
CA SER A 75 -11.93 -1.84 -4.61
C SER A 75 -13.26 -1.30 -5.12
N ILE A 76 -13.53 0.01 -4.96
CA ILE A 76 -14.74 0.65 -5.49
C ILE A 76 -14.75 0.60 -7.02
N ILE A 77 -13.63 0.91 -7.67
CA ILE A 77 -13.49 0.84 -9.12
C ILE A 77 -13.65 -0.60 -9.60
N TYR A 78 -12.98 -1.55 -8.94
CA TYR A 78 -13.08 -2.96 -9.28
C TYR A 78 -14.51 -3.50 -9.10
N LYS A 79 -15.24 -3.08 -8.06
CA LYS A 79 -16.64 -3.46 -7.83
C LYS A 79 -17.55 -3.04 -8.98
N LYS A 80 -17.24 -1.90 -9.66
CA LYS A 80 -18.00 -1.43 -10.83
C LYS A 80 -17.63 -2.18 -12.11
N ILE A 81 -16.35 -2.58 -12.26
CA ILE A 81 -15.82 -3.20 -13.49
C ILE A 81 -15.19 -4.55 -13.12
N LYS A 82 -16.01 -5.58 -12.89
CA LYS A 82 -15.60 -6.94 -12.47
C LYS A 82 -14.95 -7.75 -13.60
N THR A 83 -13.93 -7.18 -14.26
CA THR A 83 -13.17 -7.84 -15.35
C THR A 83 -11.68 -7.81 -15.07
N LYS A 84 -10.89 -8.63 -15.78
CA LYS A 84 -9.41 -8.59 -15.68
C LYS A 84 -8.85 -7.19 -16.04
N LYS A 85 -9.42 -6.54 -17.07
CA LYS A 85 -9.07 -5.16 -17.45
C LYS A 85 -9.48 -4.18 -16.34
N GLY A 86 -10.67 -4.36 -15.76
CA GLY A 86 -11.15 -3.56 -14.63
C GLY A 86 -10.24 -3.67 -13.40
N GLY A 87 -9.68 -4.85 -13.12
CA GLY A 87 -8.69 -5.04 -12.08
C GLY A 87 -7.41 -4.24 -12.31
N ALA A 88 -6.90 -4.21 -13.55
CA ALA A 88 -5.73 -3.40 -13.90
C ALA A 88 -6.02 -1.89 -13.74
N ILE A 89 -7.16 -1.42 -14.25
CA ILE A 89 -7.59 -0.02 -14.11
C ILE A 89 -7.74 0.36 -12.63
N ALA A 90 -8.36 -0.50 -11.83
CA ALA A 90 -8.53 -0.30 -10.40
C ALA A 90 -7.18 -0.15 -9.67
N LEU A 91 -6.17 -0.95 -10.04
CA LEU A 91 -4.83 -0.87 -9.45
C LEU A 91 -4.09 0.42 -9.87
N ILE A 92 -4.26 0.89 -11.10
CA ILE A 92 -3.68 2.16 -11.56
C ILE A 92 -4.24 3.32 -10.71
N PHE A 93 -5.57 3.42 -10.58
CA PHE A 93 -6.17 4.48 -9.75
C PHE A 93 -5.86 4.30 -8.26
N GLY A 94 -5.75 3.06 -7.76
CA GLY A 94 -5.27 2.76 -6.43
C GLY A 94 -3.84 3.24 -6.20
N SER A 95 -2.94 3.06 -7.18
CA SER A 95 -1.56 3.55 -7.11
C SER A 95 -1.49 5.08 -7.10
N ILE A 96 -2.34 5.75 -7.89
CA ILE A 96 -2.45 7.22 -7.87
C ILE A 96 -2.88 7.70 -6.48
N ALA A 97 -3.93 7.09 -5.92
CA ALA A 97 -4.42 7.42 -4.57
C ALA A 97 -3.33 7.17 -3.51
N TRP A 98 -2.55 6.08 -3.64
CA TRP A 98 -1.41 5.79 -2.78
C TRP A 98 -0.40 6.93 -2.77
N VAL A 99 0.11 7.30 -3.95
CA VAL A 99 1.15 8.33 -4.09
C VAL A 99 0.67 9.69 -3.60
N LEU A 100 -0.55 10.08 -3.95
CA LEU A 100 -1.14 11.33 -3.49
C LEU A 100 -1.27 11.36 -1.97
N MET A 101 -1.79 10.31 -1.35
CA MET A 101 -1.95 10.24 0.10
C MET A 101 -0.59 10.20 0.80
N ALA A 102 0.42 9.52 0.24
CA ALA A 102 1.78 9.53 0.78
C ALA A 102 2.41 10.94 0.76
N ILE A 103 2.21 11.71 -0.29
CA ILE A 103 2.66 13.11 -0.34
C ILE A 103 1.91 13.95 0.70
N ILE A 104 0.58 13.82 0.76
CA ILE A 104 -0.26 14.58 1.69
C ILE A 104 0.15 14.29 3.14
N THR A 105 0.28 13.03 3.54
CA THR A 105 0.62 12.66 4.93
C THR A 105 2.02 13.13 5.31
N ASN A 106 3.00 13.01 4.41
CA ASN A 106 4.36 13.50 4.66
C ASN A 106 4.41 15.02 4.80
N TYR A 107 3.66 15.74 3.96
CA TYR A 107 3.61 17.21 4.00
C TYR A 107 2.83 17.71 5.22
N ALA A 108 1.69 17.10 5.55
CA ALA A 108 0.75 17.63 6.52
C ALA A 108 1.22 17.46 7.98
N PHE A 109 1.86 16.34 8.31
CA PHE A 109 2.21 16.06 9.71
C PHE A 109 3.45 15.19 9.94
N LEU A 110 3.82 14.31 9.01
CA LEU A 110 4.80 13.26 9.28
C LEU A 110 6.20 13.85 9.54
N ILE A 111 6.64 14.77 8.69
CA ILE A 111 7.97 15.40 8.80
C ILE A 111 8.06 16.28 10.04
N ASP A 112 7.05 17.13 10.28
CA ASP A 112 7.03 18.01 11.44
C ASP A 112 6.99 17.21 12.75
N PHE A 113 6.27 16.10 12.76
CA PHE A 113 6.25 15.20 13.89
C PHE A 113 7.63 14.58 14.13
N TYR A 114 8.26 14.03 13.10
CA TYR A 114 9.58 13.41 13.25
C TYR A 114 10.65 14.40 13.64
N ALA A 115 10.63 15.62 13.13
CA ALA A 115 11.55 16.68 13.54
C ALA A 115 11.44 16.99 15.04
N LYS A 116 10.22 16.99 15.59
CA LYS A 116 9.96 17.17 17.02
C LYS A 116 10.27 15.92 17.85
N PHE A 117 9.92 14.75 17.37
CA PHE A 117 10.10 13.47 18.06
C PHE A 117 11.59 13.12 18.22
N TYR A 118 12.42 13.47 17.24
CA TYR A 118 13.87 13.29 17.30
C TYR A 118 14.63 14.58 17.66
N ALA A 119 14.00 15.52 18.36
CA ALA A 119 14.63 16.79 18.73
C ALA A 119 15.95 16.59 19.48
N ASP A 120 16.00 15.66 20.45
CA ASP A 120 17.20 15.32 21.22
C ASP A 120 18.33 14.70 20.37
N ALA A 121 18.00 14.10 19.22
CA ALA A 121 18.95 13.53 18.27
C ALA A 121 19.34 14.48 17.13
N GLY A 122 18.93 15.75 17.21
CA GLY A 122 19.21 16.77 16.19
C GLY A 122 18.01 17.14 15.31
N GLY A 123 16.84 16.55 15.52
CA GLY A 123 15.57 16.96 14.89
C GLY A 123 15.63 17.04 13.36
N MET A 124 15.28 18.21 12.81
CA MET A 124 15.27 18.44 11.36
C MET A 124 16.68 18.33 10.74
N ALA A 125 17.73 18.73 11.45
CA ALA A 125 19.10 18.64 10.93
C ALA A 125 19.51 17.18 10.71
N MET A 126 19.15 16.26 11.62
CA MET A 126 19.38 14.83 11.46
C MET A 126 18.64 14.27 10.26
N ILE A 127 17.37 14.65 10.05
CA ILE A 127 16.56 14.19 8.90
C ILE A 127 17.20 14.65 7.59
N ILE A 128 17.62 15.92 7.52
CA ILE A 128 18.30 16.49 6.35
C ILE A 128 19.60 15.71 6.08
N GLU A 129 20.37 15.39 7.10
CA GLU A 129 21.64 14.67 6.94
C GLU A 129 21.45 13.25 6.41
N VAL A 130 20.43 12.55 6.88
CA VAL A 130 20.03 11.25 6.30
C VAL A 130 19.60 11.38 4.85
N CYS A 131 18.84 12.42 4.52
CA CYS A 131 18.40 12.66 3.14
C CYS A 131 19.56 13.09 2.21
N LYS A 132 20.56 13.81 2.71
CA LYS A 132 21.77 14.20 1.92
C LYS A 132 22.54 13.02 1.35
N LYS A 133 22.49 11.87 1.98
CA LYS A 133 23.14 10.64 1.47
C LYS A 133 22.60 10.22 0.10
N VAL A 134 21.35 10.55 -0.20
CA VAL A 134 20.66 10.20 -1.44
C VAL A 134 20.42 11.44 -2.32
N LEU A 135 20.18 12.59 -1.70
CA LEU A 135 19.90 13.87 -2.33
C LEU A 135 20.92 14.92 -1.85
N PRO A 136 22.16 14.95 -2.41
CA PRO A 136 23.25 15.81 -1.91
C PRO A 136 22.94 17.30 -1.93
N SER A 137 22.04 17.77 -2.81
CA SER A 137 21.63 19.18 -2.94
C SER A 137 20.57 19.62 -1.94
N ILE A 138 20.09 18.71 -1.06
CA ILE A 138 19.06 19.03 -0.06
C ILE A 138 19.63 19.92 1.05
N ASN A 139 18.87 20.95 1.43
CA ASN A 139 19.19 21.87 2.52
C ASN A 139 17.89 22.36 3.18
N GLU A 140 17.96 23.12 4.26
CA GLU A 140 16.79 23.61 4.99
C GLU A 140 15.80 24.38 4.10
N ASN A 141 16.28 25.21 3.20
CA ASN A 141 15.45 26.08 2.34
C ASN A 141 14.68 25.29 1.26
N ASN A 142 15.22 24.15 0.80
CA ASN A 142 14.64 23.36 -0.28
C ASN A 142 14.17 21.98 0.18
N PHE A 143 14.29 21.68 1.49
CA PHE A 143 14.04 20.36 2.06
C PHE A 143 12.70 19.78 1.64
N MET A 144 11.59 20.46 1.96
CA MET A 144 10.25 19.92 1.74
C MET A 144 10.02 19.59 0.27
N ARG A 145 10.45 20.46 -0.64
CA ARG A 145 10.31 20.25 -2.08
C ARG A 145 11.12 19.05 -2.57
N LEU A 146 12.42 19.01 -2.26
CA LEU A 146 13.30 17.92 -2.73
C LEU A 146 12.95 16.60 -2.05
N TYR A 147 12.59 16.62 -0.78
CA TYR A 147 12.16 15.43 -0.07
C TYR A 147 10.88 14.83 -0.67
N LEU A 148 9.82 15.64 -0.86
CA LEU A 148 8.57 15.15 -1.40
C LEU A 148 8.68 14.64 -2.84
N PHE A 149 9.34 15.39 -3.72
CA PHE A 149 9.42 15.06 -5.14
C PHE A 149 10.64 14.21 -5.50
N GLY A 150 11.73 14.26 -4.73
CA GLY A 150 12.95 13.50 -4.98
C GLY A 150 13.04 12.18 -4.20
N ALA A 151 12.32 12.02 -3.09
CA ALA A 151 12.32 10.79 -2.32
C ALA A 151 10.93 10.19 -2.16
N VAL A 152 9.96 10.90 -1.57
CA VAL A 152 8.63 10.33 -1.23
C VAL A 152 7.87 9.90 -2.49
N LEU A 153 7.79 10.78 -3.50
CA LEU A 153 7.08 10.49 -4.74
C LEU A 153 7.67 9.29 -5.49
N PRO A 154 8.96 9.27 -5.86
CA PRO A 154 9.51 8.15 -6.63
C PRO A 154 9.51 6.85 -5.84
N PHE A 155 9.73 6.89 -4.51
CA PHE A 155 9.66 5.72 -3.65
C PHE A 155 8.25 5.12 -3.64
N ASN A 156 7.22 5.93 -3.35
CA ASN A 156 5.85 5.45 -3.28
C ASN A 156 5.30 5.04 -4.65
N LEU A 157 5.74 5.68 -5.73
CA LEU A 157 5.42 5.25 -7.09
C LEU A 157 5.99 3.86 -7.38
N LEU A 158 7.28 3.64 -7.10
CA LEU A 158 7.92 2.33 -7.26
C LEU A 158 7.19 1.26 -6.41
N LEU A 159 6.95 1.55 -5.14
CA LEU A 159 6.31 0.62 -4.21
C LEU A 159 4.88 0.28 -4.64
N SER A 160 4.09 1.27 -5.02
CA SER A 160 2.71 1.06 -5.48
C SER A 160 2.64 0.24 -6.77
N ILE A 161 3.58 0.45 -7.71
CA ILE A 161 3.70 -0.35 -8.94
C ILE A 161 4.06 -1.80 -8.59
N LEU A 162 5.06 -2.03 -7.75
CA LEU A 162 5.47 -3.38 -7.33
C LEU A 162 4.31 -4.13 -6.67
N VAL A 163 3.64 -3.49 -5.70
CA VAL A 163 2.47 -4.08 -5.01
C VAL A 163 1.34 -4.36 -6.01
N SER A 164 1.08 -3.46 -6.95
CA SER A 164 0.04 -3.62 -7.97
C SER A 164 0.33 -4.77 -8.92
N ILE A 165 1.58 -4.94 -9.36
CA ILE A 165 1.98 -6.07 -10.23
C ILE A 165 1.77 -7.39 -9.49
N VAL A 166 2.25 -7.50 -8.25
CA VAL A 166 2.09 -8.73 -7.46
C VAL A 166 0.61 -9.00 -7.17
N THR A 167 -0.15 -7.97 -6.80
CA THR A 167 -1.60 -8.08 -6.58
C THR A 167 -2.31 -8.57 -7.82
N PHE A 168 -2.00 -8.03 -9.01
CA PHE A 168 -2.61 -8.43 -10.26
C PHE A 168 -2.29 -9.89 -10.63
N MET A 169 -1.04 -10.33 -10.44
CA MET A 169 -0.65 -11.72 -10.68
C MET A 169 -1.38 -12.69 -9.77
N VAL A 170 -1.46 -12.38 -8.46
CA VAL A 170 -2.16 -13.21 -7.47
C VAL A 170 -3.66 -13.23 -7.74
N TYR A 171 -4.24 -12.06 -7.98
CA TYR A 171 -5.66 -11.91 -8.33
C TYR A 171 -6.03 -12.74 -9.57
N LYS A 172 -5.20 -12.70 -10.63
CA LYS A 172 -5.45 -13.47 -11.85
C LYS A 172 -5.50 -14.96 -11.57
N ARG A 173 -4.57 -15.50 -10.78
CA ARG A 173 -4.56 -16.92 -10.38
C ARG A 173 -5.80 -17.30 -9.57
N ILE A 174 -6.15 -16.50 -8.56
CA ILE A 174 -7.32 -16.72 -7.72
C ILE A 174 -8.60 -16.68 -8.56
N SER A 175 -8.77 -15.71 -9.44
CA SER A 175 -9.94 -15.58 -10.31
C SER A 175 -10.10 -16.78 -11.27
N ASP A 176 -9.00 -17.33 -11.78
CA ASP A 176 -9.04 -18.49 -12.67
C ASP A 176 -9.36 -19.79 -11.90
N LEU A 177 -8.93 -19.94 -10.64
CA LEU A 177 -9.29 -21.05 -9.76
C LEU A 177 -10.79 -21.04 -9.44
N PHE A 178 -11.34 -19.93 -8.99
CA PHE A 178 -12.78 -19.80 -8.70
C PHE A 178 -13.66 -20.11 -9.91
N LYS A 179 -13.24 -19.69 -11.12
CA LYS A 179 -13.97 -20.04 -12.34
C LYS A 179 -13.95 -21.55 -12.59
N LYS A 180 -12.82 -22.22 -12.42
CA LYS A 180 -12.72 -23.68 -12.61
C LYS A 180 -13.61 -24.44 -11.63
N GLU A 181 -13.62 -24.06 -10.37
CA GLU A 181 -14.48 -24.68 -9.34
C GLU A 181 -15.97 -24.50 -9.68
N LEU A 182 -16.40 -23.28 -10.01
CA LEU A 182 -17.79 -23.01 -10.40
C LEU A 182 -18.23 -23.83 -11.63
N PHE A 183 -17.34 -24.04 -12.63
CA PHE A 183 -17.64 -24.86 -13.78
C PHE A 183 -17.72 -26.36 -13.43
N LYS A 184 -16.92 -26.81 -12.46
CA LYS A 184 -16.93 -28.19 -11.97
C LYS A 184 -18.24 -28.51 -11.24
N THR A 185 -18.61 -27.70 -10.25
CA THR A 185 -19.86 -27.83 -9.49
C THR A 185 -21.08 -27.84 -10.42
N ARG A 186 -21.13 -26.90 -11.39
CA ARG A 186 -22.23 -26.83 -12.36
C ARG A 186 -22.35 -28.08 -13.26
N LYS A 187 -21.23 -28.74 -13.57
CA LYS A 187 -21.24 -30.01 -14.31
C LYS A 187 -21.75 -31.15 -13.45
N GLU A 188 -21.36 -31.20 -12.19
CA GLU A 188 -21.82 -32.23 -11.22
C GLU A 188 -23.32 -32.11 -11.01
N ASP A 189 -23.85 -30.90 -10.78
CA ASP A 189 -25.29 -30.65 -10.63
C ASP A 189 -26.11 -31.05 -11.87
N ASN A 190 -25.57 -30.81 -13.08
CA ASN A 190 -26.24 -31.18 -14.34
C ASN A 190 -26.26 -32.71 -14.56
N VAL A 191 -25.21 -33.41 -14.16
CA VAL A 191 -25.13 -34.88 -14.25
C VAL A 191 -26.13 -35.55 -13.27
N GLU A 192 -26.18 -35.04 -12.05
CA GLU A 192 -27.09 -35.53 -11.00
C GLU A 192 -28.57 -35.32 -11.39
N ASN A 193 -28.91 -34.15 -11.94
CA ASN A 193 -30.27 -33.88 -12.44
C ASN A 193 -30.65 -34.77 -13.66
N SER A 194 -29.68 -35.12 -14.51
CA SER A 194 -29.94 -35.98 -15.67
C SER A 194 -30.05 -37.48 -15.31
N SER A 195 -29.51 -37.90 -14.17
CA SER A 195 -29.62 -39.29 -13.65
C SER A 195 -30.88 -39.52 -12.85
N ASN A 196 -31.59 -38.46 -12.43
CA ASN A 196 -32.83 -38.53 -11.65
C ASN A 196 -34.09 -38.33 -12.52
N MET A 197 -33.95 -38.22 -13.85
CA MET A 197 -35.06 -38.25 -14.84
C MET A 197 -35.12 -39.62 -15.53
#